data_22ec05d47033609dffcfd0dc2ae63689
#
_entry.id   22ec05d47033609dffcfd0dc2ae63689
#
_cell.length_a   1.000
_cell.length_b   1.000
_cell.length_c   1.000
_cell.angle_alpha   90.00
_cell.angle_beta   90.00
_cell.angle_gamma   90.00
#
_symmetry.space_group_name_H-M   'P 1'
#
loop_
_entity.id
_entity.type
_entity.pdbx_description
1 polymer ?
#
loop_
_entity_poly.entity_id
_entity_poly.type
_entity_poly.pdbx_seq_one_letter_code
_entity_poly.pdbx_strand_id
1 'polypeptide(L)'
;AQPMPLADSDAVKVGQMAAAIGNPFGQEFTITTGIISAVGRTIRSGNGAFSVPKVIQTDAPNNPGNSGGPLLDRKGRVVGVNTQIISRSGSSAGVGFAVPINAAKRVIPVLINEVSYEHAWMGISGSTLSPDVAGLMDLPEDTRGILVIAASEDGPPGQADLRGSDRTVESEGIDYPVGGDVIVSINDFPTNEMDELISYLIDKTRPEDEVTLDAV
;
A
#
# COMPACT_ATOMS: atom_id res chain seq x y z
N ALA A 1 31.05 10.09 -7.56
CA ALA A 1 30.35 8.81 -7.41
C ALA A 1 29.48 8.58 -8.64
N GLN A 2 29.36 7.36 -9.10
CA GLN A 2 28.48 7.02 -10.22
C GLN A 2 27.13 6.61 -9.66
N PRO A 3 26.00 7.19 -10.12
CA PRO A 3 24.68 6.81 -9.64
C PRO A 3 24.36 5.35 -10.02
N MET A 4 23.66 4.65 -9.15
CA MET A 4 23.19 3.29 -9.43
C MET A 4 22.06 3.32 -10.47
N PRO A 5 22.03 2.40 -11.44
CA PRO A 5 20.94 2.31 -12.39
C PRO A 5 19.64 1.89 -11.70
N LEU A 6 18.54 2.54 -12.07
CA LEU A 6 17.21 2.21 -11.54
C LEU A 6 16.54 1.19 -12.47
N ALA A 7 15.96 0.13 -11.89
CA ALA A 7 15.19 -0.87 -12.62
C ALA A 7 13.76 -0.37 -12.89
N ASP A 8 12.94 -1.23 -13.46
CA ASP A 8 11.49 -1.13 -13.50
C ASP A 8 10.92 -2.08 -12.43
N SER A 9 10.32 -1.52 -11.38
CA SER A 9 9.78 -2.33 -10.27
C SER A 9 8.51 -3.09 -10.65
N ASP A 10 7.79 -2.67 -11.70
CA ASP A 10 6.58 -3.37 -12.15
C ASP A 10 6.93 -4.67 -12.90
N ALA A 11 8.20 -4.79 -13.38
CA ALA A 11 8.73 -6.00 -14.00
C ALA A 11 9.32 -7.01 -13.00
N VAL A 12 9.33 -6.68 -11.70
CA VAL A 12 9.87 -7.57 -10.64
C VAL A 12 8.95 -8.76 -10.43
N LYS A 13 9.55 -9.96 -10.28
CA LYS A 13 8.81 -11.20 -10.09
C LYS A 13 9.28 -11.94 -8.83
N VAL A 14 8.34 -12.64 -8.20
CA VAL A 14 8.63 -13.55 -7.09
C VAL A 14 9.67 -14.59 -7.51
N GLY A 15 10.59 -14.93 -6.60
CA GLY A 15 11.70 -15.86 -6.83
C GLY A 15 12.94 -15.21 -7.45
N GLN A 16 12.90 -13.97 -7.89
CA GLN A 16 14.10 -13.26 -8.36
C GLN A 16 15.07 -12.99 -7.21
N MET A 17 16.38 -13.11 -7.49
CA MET A 17 17.43 -12.75 -6.54
C MET A 17 17.33 -11.27 -6.16
N ALA A 18 17.47 -11.00 -4.90
CA ALA A 18 17.53 -9.66 -4.33
C ALA A 18 18.75 -9.50 -3.43
N ALA A 19 19.32 -8.29 -3.40
CA ALA A 19 20.36 -7.92 -2.46
C ALA A 19 20.03 -6.59 -1.79
N ALA A 20 20.05 -6.54 -0.45
CA ALA A 20 19.84 -5.32 0.31
C ALA A 20 21.17 -4.76 0.78
N ILE A 21 21.38 -3.46 0.64
CA ILE A 21 22.56 -2.76 1.14
C ILE A 21 22.11 -1.78 2.23
N GLY A 22 22.90 -1.68 3.28
CA GLY A 22 22.64 -0.74 4.37
C GLY A 22 23.75 -0.69 5.40
N ASN A 23 23.44 -0.11 6.55
CA ASN A 23 24.34 0.02 7.69
C ASN A 23 23.65 -0.53 8.96
N PRO A 24 23.33 -1.84 9.00
CA PRO A 24 22.64 -2.41 10.14
C PRO A 24 23.50 -2.36 11.38
N PHE A 25 22.90 -1.92 12.50
CA PHE A 25 23.56 -1.83 13.80
C PHE A 25 24.87 -0.99 13.80
N GLY A 26 25.01 -0.04 12.86
CA GLY A 26 26.22 0.77 12.71
C GLY A 26 27.40 0.04 12.05
N GLN A 27 27.18 -1.15 11.48
CA GLN A 27 28.19 -1.88 10.70
C GLN A 27 28.17 -1.38 9.26
N GLU A 28 29.18 -0.60 8.89
CA GLU A 28 29.27 0.05 7.58
C GLU A 28 29.24 -0.96 6.42
N PHE A 29 28.54 -0.58 5.35
CA PHE A 29 28.54 -1.26 4.04
C PHE A 29 28.17 -2.75 4.08
N THR A 30 27.14 -3.09 4.85
CA THR A 30 26.65 -4.47 4.89
C THR A 30 25.78 -4.75 3.66
N ILE A 31 26.04 -5.88 3.01
CA ILE A 31 25.18 -6.43 1.96
C ILE A 31 24.59 -7.77 2.43
N THR A 32 23.29 -7.93 2.24
CA THR A 32 22.58 -9.19 2.48
C THR A 32 21.90 -9.65 1.19
N THR A 33 21.71 -10.95 1.04
CA THR A 33 21.08 -11.52 -0.17
C THR A 33 19.93 -12.44 0.18
N GLY A 34 18.98 -12.50 -0.70
CA GLY A 34 17.79 -13.34 -0.64
C GLY A 34 17.05 -13.32 -1.97
N ILE A 35 15.74 -13.48 -1.92
CA ILE A 35 14.85 -13.43 -3.08
C ILE A 35 13.73 -12.43 -2.85
N ILE A 36 13.04 -12.08 -3.93
CA ILE A 36 11.73 -11.43 -3.88
C ILE A 36 10.71 -12.48 -3.44
N SER A 37 10.14 -12.31 -2.26
CA SER A 37 9.20 -13.26 -1.66
C SER A 37 7.76 -12.98 -2.08
N ALA A 38 7.40 -11.70 -2.29
CA ALA A 38 6.09 -11.28 -2.79
C ALA A 38 6.19 -9.90 -3.42
N VAL A 39 5.21 -9.57 -4.25
CA VAL A 39 4.99 -8.23 -4.85
C VAL A 39 3.53 -7.84 -4.72
N GLY A 40 3.24 -6.55 -4.78
CA GLY A 40 1.87 -6.04 -4.81
C GLY A 40 1.15 -6.01 -3.46
N ARG A 41 1.83 -6.26 -2.35
CA ARG A 41 1.23 -6.17 -1.00
C ARG A 41 1.11 -4.73 -0.55
N THR A 42 0.07 -4.46 0.24
CA THR A 42 -0.07 -3.20 0.97
C THR A 42 0.33 -3.40 2.43
N ILE A 43 1.10 -2.49 2.95
CA ILE A 43 1.50 -2.49 4.37
C ILE A 43 1.13 -1.17 5.03
N ARG A 44 0.79 -1.22 6.32
CA ARG A 44 0.58 0.00 7.10
C ARG A 44 1.91 0.70 7.37
N SER A 45 1.93 2.02 7.21
CA SER A 45 3.11 2.84 7.48
C SER A 45 3.24 3.10 8.98
N GLY A 46 4.06 2.33 9.67
CA GLY A 46 4.34 2.51 11.10
C GLY A 46 3.06 2.60 11.94
N ASN A 47 2.94 3.64 12.77
CA ASN A 47 1.75 3.93 13.57
C ASN A 47 0.75 4.86 12.85
N GLY A 48 0.96 5.11 11.55
CA GLY A 48 0.16 6.05 10.76
C GLY A 48 -1.17 5.45 10.27
N ALA A 49 -2.10 6.35 9.92
CA ALA A 49 -3.35 6.02 9.26
C ALA A 49 -3.16 5.67 7.76
N PHE A 50 -1.93 5.80 7.25
CA PHE A 50 -1.63 5.62 5.83
C PHE A 50 -1.07 4.24 5.53
N SER A 51 -1.37 3.75 4.34
CA SER A 51 -0.84 2.49 3.81
C SER A 51 0.16 2.76 2.67
N VAL A 52 1.15 1.88 2.55
CA VAL A 52 2.10 1.87 1.43
C VAL A 52 1.74 0.68 0.54
N PRO A 53 1.15 0.92 -0.64
CA PRO A 53 0.76 -0.16 -1.52
C PRO A 53 1.93 -0.68 -2.35
N LYS A 54 1.70 -1.83 -2.98
CA LYS A 54 2.60 -2.47 -3.96
C LYS A 54 4.02 -2.71 -3.47
N VAL A 55 4.24 -2.81 -2.14
CA VAL A 55 5.59 -3.06 -1.62
C VAL A 55 6.16 -4.37 -2.15
N ILE A 56 7.47 -4.37 -2.31
CA ILE A 56 8.26 -5.55 -2.62
C ILE A 56 8.64 -6.21 -1.31
N GLN A 57 8.26 -7.49 -1.13
CA GLN A 57 8.71 -8.28 0.01
C GLN A 57 9.94 -9.08 -0.37
N THR A 58 10.91 -9.18 0.55
CA THR A 58 12.14 -9.97 0.40
C THR A 58 12.47 -10.70 1.70
N ASP A 59 13.11 -11.85 1.58
CA ASP A 59 13.71 -12.58 2.70
C ASP A 59 15.20 -12.24 2.90
N ALA A 60 15.77 -11.40 2.03
CA ALA A 60 17.09 -10.82 2.28
C ALA A 60 17.11 -10.18 3.68
N PRO A 61 18.02 -10.58 4.58
CA PRO A 61 18.03 -10.06 5.94
C PRO A 61 18.07 -8.53 5.96
N ASN A 62 16.95 -7.95 6.42
CA ASN A 62 16.76 -6.52 6.53
C ASN A 62 16.63 -6.18 8.03
N ASN A 63 17.49 -5.32 8.54
CA ASN A 63 17.54 -4.95 9.95
C ASN A 63 17.53 -3.42 10.10
N PRO A 64 17.24 -2.90 11.30
CA PRO A 64 17.35 -1.47 11.57
C PRO A 64 18.73 -0.93 11.13
N GLY A 65 18.73 0.12 10.30
CA GLY A 65 19.90 0.67 9.62
C GLY A 65 19.98 0.34 8.12
N ASN A 66 19.19 -0.62 7.62
CA ASN A 66 19.05 -0.85 6.18
C ASN A 66 17.95 0.04 5.54
N SER A 67 17.04 0.59 6.34
CA SER A 67 16.00 1.50 5.86
C SER A 67 16.61 2.72 5.17
N GLY A 68 16.07 3.07 3.99
CA GLY A 68 16.61 4.08 3.09
C GLY A 68 17.68 3.56 2.13
N GLY A 69 18.26 2.37 2.38
CA GLY A 69 19.21 1.72 1.49
C GLY A 69 18.52 1.03 0.31
N PRO A 70 19.26 0.72 -0.77
CA PRO A 70 18.71 0.11 -1.96
C PRO A 70 18.45 -1.39 -1.79
N LEU A 71 17.33 -1.86 -2.39
CA LEU A 71 17.13 -3.25 -2.75
C LEU A 71 17.49 -3.42 -4.22
N LEU A 72 18.39 -4.33 -4.53
CA LEU A 72 18.97 -4.53 -5.86
C LEU A 72 18.52 -5.84 -6.50
N ASP A 73 18.44 -5.83 -7.82
CA ASP A 73 18.35 -7.06 -8.63
C ASP A 73 19.73 -7.68 -8.87
N ARG A 74 19.75 -8.85 -9.52
CA ARG A 74 21.00 -9.57 -9.88
C ARG A 74 21.93 -8.80 -10.82
N LYS A 75 21.47 -7.71 -11.45
CA LYS A 75 22.25 -6.85 -12.34
C LYS A 75 22.76 -5.62 -11.61
N GLY A 76 22.57 -5.52 -10.31
CA GLY A 76 22.95 -4.36 -9.50
C GLY A 76 22.08 -3.12 -9.74
N ARG A 77 20.89 -3.27 -10.30
CA ARG A 77 19.94 -2.17 -10.48
C ARG A 77 19.01 -2.07 -9.29
N VAL A 78 18.67 -0.86 -8.89
CA VAL A 78 17.75 -0.61 -7.77
C VAL A 78 16.33 -0.97 -8.18
N VAL A 79 15.69 -1.92 -7.49
CA VAL A 79 14.29 -2.31 -7.64
C VAL A 79 13.38 -1.69 -6.58
N GLY A 80 13.96 -1.28 -5.45
CA GLY A 80 13.21 -0.68 -4.35
C GLY A 80 14.11 0.00 -3.33
N VAL A 81 13.48 0.68 -2.38
CA VAL A 81 14.12 1.32 -1.22
C VAL A 81 13.67 0.57 0.04
N ASN A 82 14.59 -0.02 0.76
CA ASN A 82 14.30 -0.76 2.00
C ASN A 82 13.58 0.17 3.00
N THR A 83 12.51 -0.31 3.63
CA THR A 83 11.72 0.51 4.53
C THR A 83 11.52 -0.12 5.90
N GLN A 84 10.76 -1.19 5.99
CA GLN A 84 10.43 -1.79 7.28
C GLN A 84 10.52 -3.32 7.26
N ILE A 85 10.49 -3.91 8.44
CA ILE A 85 10.39 -5.36 8.65
C ILE A 85 9.13 -5.67 9.46
N ILE A 86 8.55 -6.85 9.26
CA ILE A 86 7.63 -7.44 10.23
C ILE A 86 8.43 -8.38 11.10
N SER A 87 8.56 -8.02 12.37
CA SER A 87 9.32 -8.82 13.33
C SER A 87 8.78 -8.61 14.74
N ARG A 88 8.69 -9.68 15.52
CA ARG A 88 8.35 -9.62 16.95
C ARG A 88 9.57 -9.25 17.82
N SER A 89 10.76 -9.52 17.34
CA SER A 89 12.02 -9.28 18.06
C SER A 89 12.74 -7.98 17.69
N GLY A 90 12.23 -7.25 16.67
CA GLY A 90 12.92 -6.08 16.11
C GLY A 90 14.09 -6.42 15.18
N SER A 91 14.38 -7.71 14.95
CA SER A 91 15.40 -8.18 14.01
C SER A 91 14.74 -8.89 12.83
N SER A 92 15.47 -9.05 11.72
CA SER A 92 14.96 -9.75 10.54
C SER A 92 14.46 -11.16 10.87
N ALA A 93 13.21 -11.42 10.51
CA ALA A 93 12.56 -12.74 10.59
C ALA A 93 12.28 -13.32 9.19
N GLY A 94 13.02 -12.88 8.15
CA GLY A 94 12.80 -13.26 6.77
C GLY A 94 11.62 -12.52 6.10
N VAL A 95 11.14 -11.43 6.70
CA VAL A 95 10.06 -10.60 6.15
C VAL A 95 10.48 -9.14 6.17
N GLY A 96 11.11 -8.71 5.10
CA GLY A 96 11.50 -7.33 4.85
C GLY A 96 10.68 -6.73 3.70
N PHE A 97 10.47 -5.42 3.72
CA PHE A 97 9.75 -4.68 2.70
C PHE A 97 10.57 -3.54 2.13
N ALA A 98 10.36 -3.30 0.84
CA ALA A 98 10.92 -2.17 0.12
C ALA A 98 9.83 -1.43 -0.64
N VAL A 99 9.89 -0.09 -0.61
CA VAL A 99 9.08 0.77 -1.48
C VAL A 99 9.55 0.57 -2.92
N PRO A 100 8.67 0.30 -3.89
CA PRO A 100 9.04 0.09 -5.28
C PRO A 100 9.77 1.29 -5.86
N ILE A 101 10.80 1.05 -6.69
CA ILE A 101 11.59 2.14 -7.25
C ILE A 101 10.78 3.04 -8.19
N ASN A 102 9.73 2.53 -8.84
CA ASN A 102 8.85 3.34 -9.69
C ASN A 102 8.07 4.38 -8.86
N ALA A 103 7.68 4.07 -7.61
CA ALA A 103 7.11 5.04 -6.70
C ALA A 103 8.14 6.14 -6.34
N ALA A 104 9.36 5.74 -6.00
CA ALA A 104 10.44 6.69 -5.72
C ALA A 104 10.75 7.59 -6.93
N LYS A 105 10.74 7.06 -8.15
CA LYS A 105 10.95 7.87 -9.39
C LYS A 105 9.91 8.97 -9.58
N ARG A 106 8.67 8.77 -9.09
CA ARG A 106 7.61 9.80 -9.14
C ARG A 106 7.79 10.87 -8.07
N VAL A 107 8.13 10.44 -6.86
CA VAL A 107 8.17 11.30 -5.67
C VAL A 107 9.46 12.12 -5.58
N ILE A 108 10.62 11.52 -5.85
CA ILE A 108 11.93 12.17 -5.68
C ILE A 108 12.07 13.50 -6.45
N PRO A 109 11.69 13.59 -7.74
CA PRO A 109 11.81 14.88 -8.46
C PRO A 109 11.01 16.01 -7.83
N VAL A 110 9.83 15.70 -7.28
CA VAL A 110 8.99 16.68 -6.57
C VAL A 110 9.66 17.08 -5.27
N LEU A 111 10.12 16.12 -4.46
CA LEU A 111 10.80 16.42 -3.20
C LEU A 111 12.08 17.25 -3.37
N ILE A 112 12.80 17.11 -4.49
CA ILE A 112 13.99 17.91 -4.78
C ILE A 112 13.61 19.37 -5.03
N ASN A 113 12.47 19.63 -5.69
CA ASN A 113 12.07 20.96 -6.11
C ASN A 113 11.17 21.66 -5.07
N GLU A 114 10.30 20.91 -4.38
CA GLU A 114 9.19 21.43 -3.57
C GLU A 114 9.26 21.09 -2.09
N VAL A 115 10.29 20.30 -1.67
CA VAL A 115 10.52 19.87 -0.27
C VAL A 115 9.44 18.91 0.29
N SER A 116 8.22 18.93 -0.25
CA SER A 116 7.10 18.07 0.15
C SER A 116 6.45 17.40 -1.07
N TYR A 117 5.83 16.24 -0.83
CA TYR A 117 5.01 15.56 -1.83
C TYR A 117 3.63 15.31 -1.22
N GLU A 118 2.61 15.84 -1.85
CA GLU A 118 1.23 15.66 -1.42
C GLU A 118 0.62 14.46 -2.14
N HIS A 119 -0.01 13.59 -1.37
CA HIS A 119 -0.76 12.45 -1.88
C HIS A 119 -2.24 12.82 -2.02
N ALA A 120 -2.91 12.28 -3.03
CA ALA A 120 -4.36 12.33 -3.10
C ALA A 120 -4.96 11.66 -1.86
N TRP A 121 -5.99 12.31 -1.30
CA TRP A 121 -6.71 11.86 -0.11
C TRP A 121 -8.21 11.84 -0.40
N MET A 122 -8.81 10.67 -0.26
CA MET A 122 -10.25 10.50 -0.52
C MET A 122 -11.12 10.81 0.71
N GLY A 123 -10.57 10.76 1.90
CA GLY A 123 -11.32 11.08 3.13
C GLY A 123 -12.23 9.97 3.63
N ILE A 124 -11.99 8.72 3.27
CA ILE A 124 -12.72 7.56 3.76
C ILE A 124 -11.85 6.63 4.61
N SER A 125 -12.51 5.87 5.48
CA SER A 125 -12.00 4.65 6.07
C SER A 125 -12.89 3.50 5.61
N GLY A 126 -12.32 2.41 5.15
CA GLY A 126 -13.07 1.30 4.60
C GLY A 126 -12.34 -0.03 4.74
N SER A 127 -13.02 -1.09 4.33
CA SER A 127 -12.46 -2.44 4.25
C SER A 127 -12.93 -3.15 2.99
N THR A 128 -12.16 -4.12 2.52
CA THR A 128 -12.62 -5.04 1.49
C THR A 128 -13.90 -5.73 1.96
N LEU A 129 -14.96 -5.72 1.14
CA LEU A 129 -16.22 -6.38 1.43
C LEU A 129 -16.03 -7.89 1.41
N SER A 130 -16.31 -8.56 2.52
CA SER A 130 -16.35 -10.03 2.55
C SER A 130 -17.74 -10.55 2.16
N PRO A 131 -17.86 -11.80 1.67
CA PRO A 131 -19.16 -12.42 1.39
C PRO A 131 -20.11 -12.42 2.60
N ASP A 132 -19.57 -12.63 3.81
CA ASP A 132 -20.37 -12.63 5.05
C ASP A 132 -20.99 -11.25 5.29
N VAL A 133 -20.20 -10.19 5.15
CA VAL A 133 -20.68 -8.80 5.31
C VAL A 133 -21.65 -8.43 4.19
N ALA A 134 -21.42 -8.87 2.95
CA ALA A 134 -22.37 -8.68 1.86
C ALA A 134 -23.74 -9.29 2.19
N GLY A 135 -23.76 -10.53 2.74
CA GLY A 135 -24.96 -11.19 3.21
C GLY A 135 -25.68 -10.44 4.34
N LEU A 136 -24.95 -9.86 5.29
CA LEU A 136 -25.51 -9.02 6.38
C LEU A 136 -26.10 -7.70 5.88
N MET A 137 -25.72 -7.28 4.68
CA MET A 137 -26.22 -6.06 4.00
C MET A 137 -27.28 -6.37 2.93
N ASP A 138 -27.77 -7.61 2.85
CA ASP A 138 -28.71 -8.07 1.81
C ASP A 138 -28.20 -7.85 0.37
N LEU A 139 -26.86 -7.83 0.18
CA LEU A 139 -26.22 -7.76 -1.13
C LEU A 139 -25.97 -9.17 -1.69
N PRO A 140 -25.89 -9.33 -3.03
CA PRO A 140 -25.46 -10.60 -3.62
C PRO A 140 -24.11 -11.06 -3.07
N GLU A 141 -23.95 -12.36 -2.79
CA GLU A 141 -22.70 -12.93 -2.21
C GLU A 141 -21.47 -12.76 -3.12
N ASP A 142 -21.68 -12.55 -4.39
CA ASP A 142 -20.64 -12.29 -5.39
C ASP A 142 -20.30 -10.79 -5.52
N THR A 143 -20.98 -9.91 -4.77
CA THR A 143 -20.61 -8.49 -4.72
C THR A 143 -19.17 -8.33 -4.23
N ARG A 144 -18.39 -7.57 -4.97
CA ARG A 144 -17.01 -7.20 -4.62
C ARG A 144 -16.92 -5.69 -4.55
N GLY A 145 -16.09 -5.21 -3.65
CA GLY A 145 -15.91 -3.77 -3.48
C GLY A 145 -15.32 -3.40 -2.12
N ILE A 146 -15.36 -2.13 -1.82
CA ILE A 146 -14.87 -1.56 -0.58
C ILE A 146 -16.05 -1.00 0.21
N LEU A 147 -16.37 -1.63 1.34
CA LEU A 147 -17.33 -1.07 2.29
C LEU A 147 -16.75 0.20 2.92
N VAL A 148 -17.45 1.31 2.77
CA VAL A 148 -17.14 2.56 3.44
C VAL A 148 -17.57 2.46 4.90
N ILE A 149 -16.62 2.45 5.82
CA ILE A 149 -16.87 2.37 7.27
C ILE A 149 -17.09 3.78 7.83
N ALA A 150 -16.24 4.71 7.42
CA ALA A 150 -16.38 6.12 7.81
C ALA A 150 -16.03 7.03 6.64
N ALA A 151 -16.73 8.14 6.52
CA ALA A 151 -16.54 9.17 5.51
C ALA A 151 -16.42 10.54 6.20
N SER A 152 -15.49 11.36 5.76
CA SER A 152 -15.29 12.71 6.31
C SER A 152 -16.39 13.64 5.76
N GLU A 153 -17.25 14.17 6.64
CA GLU A 153 -18.36 15.07 6.26
C GLU A 153 -17.85 16.36 5.62
N ASP A 154 -16.75 16.92 6.13
CA ASP A 154 -16.15 18.16 5.63
C ASP A 154 -15.17 17.92 4.44
N GLY A 155 -15.05 16.68 3.98
CA GLY A 155 -14.12 16.28 2.92
C GLY A 155 -14.80 15.94 1.60
N PRO A 156 -14.04 15.39 0.63
CA PRO A 156 -14.56 14.96 -0.65
C PRO A 156 -15.77 13.99 -0.57
N PRO A 157 -15.82 13.02 0.40
CA PRO A 157 -16.96 12.11 0.51
C PRO A 157 -18.26 12.83 0.86
N GLY A 158 -18.21 13.81 1.77
CA GLY A 158 -19.39 14.58 2.13
C GLY A 158 -19.95 15.42 0.98
N GLN A 159 -19.08 15.87 0.06
CA GLN A 159 -19.51 16.57 -1.16
C GLN A 159 -20.13 15.63 -2.20
N ALA A 160 -19.79 14.35 -2.14
CA ALA A 160 -20.27 13.31 -3.05
C ALA A 160 -21.44 12.50 -2.46
N ASP A 161 -21.99 12.90 -1.30
CA ASP A 161 -23.04 12.16 -0.57
C ASP A 161 -22.66 10.68 -0.27
N LEU A 162 -21.35 10.37 -0.18
CA LEU A 162 -20.88 9.04 0.14
C LEU A 162 -21.05 8.75 1.62
N ARG A 163 -21.70 7.63 1.95
CA ARG A 163 -22.10 7.29 3.31
C ARG A 163 -21.20 6.23 3.93
N GLY A 164 -20.77 6.46 5.16
CA GLY A 164 -20.15 5.43 5.99
C GLY A 164 -21.18 4.49 6.63
N SER A 165 -20.68 3.41 7.23
CA SER A 165 -21.49 2.45 7.99
C SER A 165 -22.31 3.15 9.07
N ASP A 166 -23.60 2.85 9.16
CA ASP A 166 -24.56 3.47 10.09
C ASP A 166 -24.90 2.59 11.29
N ARG A 167 -24.55 1.31 11.24
CA ARG A 167 -24.83 0.35 12.31
C ARG A 167 -23.79 -0.77 12.35
N THR A 168 -23.83 -1.51 13.46
CA THR A 168 -23.01 -2.71 13.66
C THR A 168 -23.93 -3.91 13.85
N VAL A 169 -23.60 -5.03 13.22
CA VAL A 169 -24.32 -6.30 13.36
C VAL A 169 -23.34 -7.33 13.94
N GLU A 170 -23.74 -7.96 15.05
CA GLU A 170 -22.99 -9.09 15.62
C GLU A 170 -23.33 -10.37 14.85
N SER A 171 -22.30 -11.10 14.39
CA SER A 171 -22.42 -12.41 13.80
C SER A 171 -21.27 -13.29 14.29
N GLU A 172 -21.59 -14.47 14.81
CA GLU A 172 -20.62 -15.43 15.37
C GLU A 172 -19.68 -14.84 16.46
N GLY A 173 -20.18 -13.86 17.25
CA GLY A 173 -19.39 -13.19 18.29
C GLY A 173 -18.42 -12.14 17.78
N ILE A 174 -18.57 -11.72 16.51
CA ILE A 174 -17.78 -10.64 15.88
C ILE A 174 -18.72 -9.52 15.45
N ASP A 175 -18.32 -8.30 15.75
CA ASP A 175 -19.03 -7.09 15.36
C ASP A 175 -18.61 -6.63 13.97
N TYR A 176 -19.57 -6.54 13.04
CA TYR A 176 -19.35 -6.09 11.67
C TYR A 176 -20.02 -4.74 11.41
N PRO A 177 -19.27 -3.72 10.96
CA PRO A 177 -19.87 -2.48 10.45
C PRO A 177 -20.64 -2.77 9.16
N VAL A 178 -21.86 -2.25 9.03
CA VAL A 178 -22.72 -2.43 7.86
C VAL A 178 -23.53 -1.14 7.57
N GLY A 179 -24.20 -1.08 6.42
CA GLY A 179 -25.10 0.02 6.04
C GLY A 179 -24.39 1.20 5.37
N GLY A 180 -23.07 1.14 5.22
CA GLY A 180 -22.33 2.09 4.39
C GLY A 180 -22.39 1.73 2.91
N ASP A 181 -22.06 2.69 2.05
CA ASP A 181 -21.95 2.47 0.62
C ASP A 181 -20.78 1.51 0.31
N VAL A 182 -20.92 0.72 -0.76
CA VAL A 182 -19.87 -0.18 -1.22
C VAL A 182 -19.33 0.34 -2.55
N ILE A 183 -18.08 0.84 -2.57
CA ILE A 183 -17.43 1.32 -3.78
C ILE A 183 -17.03 0.09 -4.62
N VAL A 184 -17.51 0.01 -5.85
CA VAL A 184 -17.25 -1.08 -6.78
C VAL A 184 -16.34 -0.68 -7.93
N SER A 185 -16.23 0.61 -8.23
CA SER A 185 -15.28 1.13 -9.22
C SER A 185 -14.85 2.56 -8.92
N ILE A 186 -13.71 2.96 -9.50
CA ILE A 186 -13.21 4.34 -9.56
C ILE A 186 -12.78 4.67 -10.99
N ASN A 187 -13.40 5.67 -11.63
CA ASN A 187 -13.16 6.04 -13.03
C ASN A 187 -13.19 4.81 -13.96
N ASP A 188 -14.27 4.02 -13.88
CA ASP A 188 -14.48 2.76 -14.61
C ASP A 188 -13.45 1.64 -14.30
N PHE A 189 -12.52 1.88 -13.36
CA PHE A 189 -11.58 0.85 -12.90
C PHE A 189 -12.24 0.05 -11.76
N PRO A 190 -12.49 -1.27 -11.93
CA PRO A 190 -13.08 -2.10 -10.88
C PRO A 190 -12.18 -2.12 -9.63
N THR A 191 -12.79 -1.96 -8.46
CA THR A 191 -12.11 -2.01 -7.16
C THR A 191 -12.73 -3.11 -6.31
N ASN A 192 -12.14 -4.30 -6.34
CA ASN A 192 -12.61 -5.47 -5.59
C ASN A 192 -12.04 -5.51 -4.18
N GLU A 193 -10.86 -4.91 -3.99
CA GLU A 193 -10.14 -4.91 -2.72
C GLU A 193 -9.64 -3.51 -2.38
N MET A 194 -9.53 -3.21 -1.07
CA MET A 194 -9.04 -1.93 -0.57
C MET A 194 -7.64 -1.57 -1.13
N ASP A 195 -6.80 -2.58 -1.33
CA ASP A 195 -5.45 -2.41 -1.88
C ASP A 195 -5.46 -1.89 -3.33
N GLU A 196 -6.48 -2.28 -4.12
CA GLU A 196 -6.65 -1.80 -5.50
C GLU A 196 -7.05 -0.33 -5.53
N LEU A 197 -7.99 0.08 -4.66
CA LEU A 197 -8.39 1.49 -4.51
C LEU A 197 -7.21 2.37 -4.08
N ILE A 198 -6.46 1.97 -3.04
CA ILE A 198 -5.29 2.69 -2.57
C ILE A 198 -4.23 2.79 -3.67
N SER A 199 -3.99 1.69 -4.39
CA SER A 199 -3.03 1.67 -5.50
C SER A 199 -3.45 2.58 -6.65
N TYR A 200 -4.75 2.61 -6.97
CA TYR A 200 -5.29 3.50 -7.99
C TYR A 200 -5.07 4.97 -7.61
N LEU A 201 -5.46 5.35 -6.39
CA LEU A 201 -5.28 6.73 -5.91
C LEU A 201 -3.82 7.17 -6.01
N ILE A 202 -2.89 6.36 -5.54
CA ILE A 202 -1.46 6.71 -5.54
C ILE A 202 -0.88 6.77 -6.96
N ASP A 203 -1.31 5.88 -7.86
CA ASP A 203 -0.72 5.74 -9.19
C ASP A 203 -1.35 6.65 -10.24
N LYS A 204 -2.63 6.95 -10.10
CA LYS A 204 -3.45 7.56 -11.16
C LYS A 204 -4.04 8.92 -10.80
N THR A 205 -3.94 9.33 -9.54
CA THR A 205 -4.52 10.60 -9.10
C THR A 205 -3.49 11.50 -8.42
N ARG A 206 -3.82 12.78 -8.37
CA ARG A 206 -3.12 13.85 -7.66
C ARG A 206 -4.10 14.56 -6.74
N PRO A 207 -3.62 15.33 -5.75
CA PRO A 207 -4.50 16.25 -5.04
C PRO A 207 -5.33 17.09 -6.01
N GLU A 208 -6.60 17.33 -5.66
CA GLU A 208 -7.58 18.10 -6.43
C GLU A 208 -8.11 17.44 -7.73
N ASP A 209 -7.65 16.24 -8.09
CA ASP A 209 -8.25 15.51 -9.20
C ASP A 209 -9.69 15.06 -8.84
N GLU A 210 -10.63 15.29 -9.75
CA GLU A 210 -11.97 14.73 -9.65
C GLU A 210 -11.97 13.26 -10.09
N VAL A 211 -12.66 12.42 -9.32
CA VAL A 211 -12.85 11.01 -9.63
C VAL A 211 -14.33 10.65 -9.58
N THR A 212 -14.74 9.73 -10.43
CA THR A 212 -16.10 9.16 -10.41
C THR A 212 -16.04 7.85 -9.66
N LEU A 213 -16.95 7.66 -8.71
CA LEU A 213 -17.14 6.41 -7.99
C LEU A 213 -18.46 5.78 -8.36
N ASP A 214 -18.45 4.48 -8.67
CA ASP A 214 -19.68 3.68 -8.67
C ASP A 214 -19.78 3.01 -7.31
N ALA A 215 -20.93 3.17 -6.67
CA ALA A 215 -21.20 2.58 -5.36
C ALA A 215 -22.61 1.96 -5.34
N VAL A 216 -22.78 0.95 -4.52
CA VAL A 216 -24.04 0.24 -4.26
C VAL A 216 -24.38 0.29 -2.78
#